data_6fdf9849bd5e956ea96f46202412b8d8
#
_entry.id   6fdf9849bd5e956ea96f46202412b8d8
#
_cell.length_a   1.000
_cell.length_b   1.000
_cell.length_c   1.000
_cell.angle_alpha   90.00
_cell.angle_beta   90.00
_cell.angle_gamma   90.00
#
_symmetry.space_group_name_H-M   'P 1'
#
loop_
_entity.id
_entity.type
_entity.pdbx_description
1 polymer ?
#
loop_
_entity_poly.entity_id
_entity_poly.type
_entity_poly.pdbx_seq_one_letter_code
_entity_poly.pdbx_strand_id
1 'polypeptide(L)'
;MIETHGIHMADVLLKELTILDREPFTDKDQLFQFISGEFEKNGVVSDKEAFQEALMYRESLGPTYMGDDIAIPHGRCKEVLKSGVGFIRLKDSFRYESAGEAGPVKYIFVLAVNEAGEDNEHLRILATLAGYLMQDEFRELMINVQSYEELLAGIQTLATQE
;
A
#
# COMPACT_ATOMS: atom_id res chain seq x y z
N MET A 1 -19.46 9.79 -0.44
CA MET A 1 -19.18 8.35 -0.59
C MET A 1 -17.69 8.13 -0.81
N ILE A 2 -17.05 7.40 0.10
CA ILE A 2 -15.61 7.18 0.01
C ILE A 2 -15.27 6.32 -1.20
N GLU A 3 -16.05 5.27 -1.45
CA GLU A 3 -15.79 4.30 -2.50
C GLU A 3 -16.59 4.59 -3.77
N THR A 4 -16.33 5.77 -4.36
CA THR A 4 -17.07 6.22 -5.54
C THR A 4 -16.45 5.78 -6.87
N HIS A 5 -15.31 5.07 -6.82
CA HIS A 5 -14.54 4.73 -8.01
C HIS A 5 -14.71 3.28 -8.45
N GLY A 6 -15.72 2.58 -7.92
CA GLY A 6 -16.01 1.20 -8.28
C GLY A 6 -15.11 0.16 -7.62
N ILE A 7 -14.26 0.57 -6.70
CA ILE A 7 -13.37 -0.31 -5.94
C ILE A 7 -13.71 -0.19 -4.47
N HIS A 8 -13.90 -1.33 -3.81
CA HIS A 8 -14.09 -1.36 -2.36
C HIS A 8 -12.75 -1.72 -1.71
N MET A 9 -12.25 -0.85 -0.83
CA MET A 9 -10.96 -1.07 -0.16
C MET A 9 -10.93 -2.41 0.56
N ALA A 10 -12.05 -2.82 1.17
CA ALA A 10 -12.13 -4.10 1.88
C ALA A 10 -11.87 -5.29 0.96
N ASP A 11 -12.16 -5.18 -0.34
CA ASP A 11 -12.00 -6.26 -1.30
C ASP A 11 -10.55 -6.37 -1.82
N VAL A 12 -9.78 -5.31 -1.72
CA VAL A 12 -8.40 -5.29 -2.23
C VAL A 12 -7.34 -5.33 -1.13
N LEU A 13 -7.73 -5.13 0.12
CA LEU A 13 -6.80 -5.20 1.25
C LEU A 13 -6.34 -6.66 1.47
N LEU A 14 -5.04 -6.88 1.45
CA LEU A 14 -4.47 -8.23 1.51
C LEU A 14 -4.16 -8.61 2.95
N LYS A 15 -4.81 -9.66 3.44
CA LYS A 15 -4.65 -10.12 4.83
C LYS A 15 -3.20 -10.48 5.16
N GLU A 16 -2.58 -11.31 4.34
CA GLU A 16 -1.23 -11.80 4.59
C GLU A 16 -0.18 -10.71 4.41
N LEU A 17 -0.56 -9.58 3.80
CA LEU A 17 0.31 -8.44 3.59
C LEU A 17 -0.09 -7.26 4.48
N THR A 18 -0.82 -7.51 5.56
CA THR A 18 -1.10 -6.54 6.61
C THR A 18 -0.14 -6.85 7.74
N ILE A 19 0.95 -6.10 7.82
CA ILE A 19 2.08 -6.36 8.72
C ILE A 19 2.17 -5.22 9.72
N LEU A 20 1.99 -5.54 11.00
CA LEU A 20 1.90 -4.52 12.04
C LEU A 20 3.11 -4.56 12.97
N ASP A 21 3.55 -3.37 13.35
CA ASP A 21 4.59 -3.17 14.37
C ASP A 21 5.92 -3.86 14.05
N ARG A 22 6.32 -3.75 12.79
CA ARG A 22 7.59 -4.27 12.30
C ARG A 22 8.72 -3.27 12.59
N GLU A 23 9.92 -3.78 12.83
CA GLU A 23 11.10 -2.93 12.94
C GLU A 23 11.30 -2.10 11.67
N PRO A 24 11.79 -0.87 11.78
CA PRO A 24 11.96 -0.02 10.61
C PRO A 24 13.01 -0.57 9.65
N PHE A 25 12.88 -0.19 8.39
CA PHE A 25 13.85 -0.52 7.35
C PHE A 25 15.04 0.45 7.42
N THR A 26 16.18 0.03 6.90
CA THR A 26 17.36 0.90 6.84
C THR A 26 17.21 1.93 5.72
N ASP A 27 16.56 1.54 4.62
CA ASP A 27 16.34 2.42 3.48
C ASP A 27 15.20 1.86 2.60
N LYS A 28 14.88 2.59 1.55
CA LYS A 28 13.81 2.21 0.63
C LYS A 28 14.14 0.91 -0.12
N ASP A 29 15.39 0.68 -0.46
CA ASP A 29 15.78 -0.56 -1.15
C ASP A 29 15.49 -1.79 -0.30
N GLN A 30 15.78 -1.73 0.99
CA GLN A 30 15.47 -2.83 1.90
C GLN A 30 13.96 -3.05 1.99
N LEU A 31 13.19 -1.96 2.06
CA LEU A 31 11.72 -2.04 2.05
C LEU A 31 11.24 -2.76 0.79
N PHE A 32 11.74 -2.37 -0.37
CA PHE A 32 11.27 -2.94 -1.64
C PHE A 32 11.65 -4.41 -1.78
N GLN A 33 12.84 -4.81 -1.30
CA GLN A 33 13.22 -6.22 -1.27
C GLN A 33 12.29 -7.02 -0.37
N PHE A 34 11.98 -6.48 0.80
CA PHE A 34 11.06 -7.12 1.74
C PHE A 34 9.66 -7.29 1.14
N ILE A 35 9.10 -6.20 0.59
CA ILE A 35 7.78 -6.22 -0.05
C ILE A 35 7.72 -7.27 -1.15
N SER A 36 8.70 -7.24 -2.05
CA SER A 36 8.69 -8.12 -3.22
C SER A 36 8.76 -9.59 -2.80
N GLY A 37 9.59 -9.89 -1.80
CA GLY A 37 9.69 -11.24 -1.26
C GLY A 37 8.39 -11.71 -0.62
N GLU A 38 7.75 -10.87 0.19
CA GLU A 38 6.50 -11.23 0.86
C GLU A 38 5.34 -11.37 -0.12
N PHE A 39 5.29 -10.51 -1.13
CA PHE A 39 4.24 -10.59 -2.15
C PHE A 39 4.38 -11.86 -2.99
N GLU A 40 5.61 -12.28 -3.30
CA GLU A 40 5.84 -13.55 -3.99
C GLU A 40 5.49 -14.73 -3.08
N LYS A 41 5.95 -14.71 -1.85
CA LYS A 41 5.72 -15.79 -0.89
C LYS A 41 4.22 -16.04 -0.68
N ASN A 42 3.42 -15.00 -0.71
CA ASN A 42 1.97 -15.09 -0.48
C ASN A 42 1.16 -15.16 -1.76
N GLY A 43 1.81 -15.39 -2.89
CA GLY A 43 1.12 -15.66 -4.16
C GLY A 43 0.47 -14.46 -4.83
N VAL A 44 0.85 -13.24 -4.43
CA VAL A 44 0.32 -12.02 -5.05
C VAL A 44 1.05 -11.73 -6.36
N VAL A 45 2.35 -11.99 -6.39
CA VAL A 45 3.14 -11.86 -7.61
C VAL A 45 3.84 -13.18 -7.91
N SER A 46 4.11 -13.45 -9.18
CA SER A 46 4.78 -14.68 -9.61
C SER A 46 6.30 -14.56 -9.63
N ASP A 47 6.84 -13.34 -9.57
CA ASP A 47 8.27 -13.07 -9.70
C ASP A 47 8.63 -11.82 -8.91
N LYS A 48 9.34 -12.02 -7.81
CA LYS A 48 9.69 -10.90 -6.93
C LYS A 48 10.63 -9.90 -7.57
N GLU A 49 11.54 -10.36 -8.43
CA GLU A 49 12.47 -9.46 -9.12
C GLU A 49 11.71 -8.53 -10.07
N ALA A 50 10.74 -9.07 -10.81
CA ALA A 50 9.93 -8.27 -11.73
C ALA A 50 9.10 -7.24 -10.96
N PHE A 51 8.53 -7.62 -9.81
CA PHE A 51 7.74 -6.70 -9.00
C PHE A 51 8.63 -5.60 -8.41
N GLN A 52 9.82 -5.97 -7.91
CA GLN A 52 10.77 -4.99 -7.39
C GLN A 52 11.18 -3.98 -8.46
N GLU A 53 11.44 -4.44 -9.68
CA GLU A 53 11.74 -3.55 -10.80
C GLU A 53 10.58 -2.60 -11.10
N ALA A 54 9.35 -3.11 -11.03
CA ALA A 54 8.15 -2.28 -11.24
C ALA A 54 8.03 -1.20 -10.17
N LEU A 55 8.29 -1.54 -8.90
CA LEU A 55 8.30 -0.57 -7.81
C LEU A 55 9.36 0.50 -8.05
N MET A 56 10.57 0.09 -8.42
CA MET A 56 11.68 1.01 -8.67
C MET A 56 11.39 1.90 -9.87
N TYR A 57 10.82 1.35 -10.93
CA TYR A 57 10.45 2.12 -12.10
C TYR A 57 9.45 3.22 -11.74
N ARG A 58 8.41 2.88 -10.97
CA ARG A 58 7.42 3.88 -10.55
C ARG A 58 8.08 4.99 -9.70
N GLU A 59 9.02 4.63 -8.84
CA GLU A 59 9.74 5.63 -8.02
C GLU A 59 10.53 6.60 -8.90
N SER A 60 11.00 6.15 -10.07
CA SER A 60 11.74 7.00 -10.98
C SER A 60 10.86 8.05 -11.66
N LEU A 61 9.55 7.84 -11.68
CA LEU A 61 8.61 8.75 -12.36
C LEU A 61 8.12 9.90 -11.48
N GLY A 62 8.26 9.79 -10.17
CA GLY A 62 7.80 10.82 -9.25
C GLY A 62 7.68 10.28 -7.83
N PRO A 63 7.47 11.15 -6.85
CA PRO A 63 7.45 10.72 -5.45
C PRO A 63 6.23 9.87 -5.11
N THR A 64 6.46 8.89 -4.22
CA THR A 64 5.39 8.12 -3.58
C THR A 64 5.34 8.42 -2.07
N TYR A 65 6.18 9.33 -1.59
CA TYR A 65 6.09 9.87 -0.24
C TYR A 65 4.94 10.87 -0.18
N MET A 66 4.04 10.68 0.78
CA MET A 66 2.80 11.46 0.89
C MET A 66 2.84 12.53 1.98
N GLY A 67 3.89 12.58 2.80
CA GLY A 67 3.87 13.34 4.04
C GLY A 67 3.11 12.59 5.11
N ASP A 68 3.00 13.15 6.31
CA ASP A 68 2.26 12.57 7.45
C ASP A 68 2.69 11.14 7.78
N ASP A 69 3.99 10.83 7.62
CA ASP A 69 4.57 9.52 7.87
C ASP A 69 4.09 8.41 6.91
N ILE A 70 3.54 8.78 5.75
CA ILE A 70 2.90 7.83 4.83
C ILE A 70 3.65 7.76 3.50
N ALA A 71 3.84 6.54 2.98
CA ALA A 71 4.30 6.30 1.61
C ALA A 71 3.35 5.32 0.92
N ILE A 72 3.22 5.48 -0.40
CA ILE A 72 2.36 4.60 -1.20
C ILE A 72 3.15 4.06 -2.39
N PRO A 73 4.16 3.20 -2.16
CA PRO A 73 4.85 2.58 -3.28
C PRO A 73 3.91 1.67 -4.06
N HIS A 74 4.05 1.64 -5.37
CA HIS A 74 3.25 0.72 -6.16
C HIS A 74 4.00 0.20 -7.37
N GLY A 75 3.66 -1.03 -7.77
CA GLY A 75 4.23 -1.69 -8.92
C GLY A 75 3.13 -2.26 -9.80
N ARG A 76 3.25 -2.02 -11.10
CA ARG A 76 2.31 -2.52 -12.10
C ARG A 76 3.09 -3.35 -13.10
N CYS A 77 2.78 -4.65 -13.15
CA CYS A 77 3.44 -5.55 -14.08
C CYS A 77 2.57 -6.78 -14.34
N LYS A 78 2.92 -7.52 -15.38
CA LYS A 78 2.18 -8.74 -15.74
C LYS A 78 2.33 -9.84 -14.71
N GLU A 79 3.38 -9.80 -13.89
CA GLU A 79 3.66 -10.78 -12.86
C GLU A 79 2.77 -10.61 -11.63
N VAL A 80 2.03 -9.52 -11.51
CA VAL A 80 1.02 -9.38 -10.46
C VAL A 80 -0.16 -10.27 -10.83
N LEU A 81 -0.40 -11.29 -10.01
CA LEU A 81 -1.45 -12.29 -10.28
C LEU A 81 -2.84 -11.77 -9.90
N LYS A 82 -2.90 -10.93 -8.87
CA LYS A 82 -4.14 -10.33 -8.40
C LYS A 82 -3.82 -8.97 -7.80
N SER A 83 -4.48 -7.92 -8.29
CA SER A 83 -4.28 -6.58 -7.76
C SER A 83 -4.72 -6.52 -6.30
N GLY A 84 -3.96 -5.81 -5.49
CA GLY A 84 -4.29 -5.67 -4.08
C GLY A 84 -3.41 -4.66 -3.37
N VAL A 85 -3.75 -4.39 -2.12
CA VAL A 85 -3.09 -3.41 -1.27
C VAL A 85 -2.57 -4.10 -0.01
N GLY A 86 -1.26 -3.97 0.24
CA GLY A 86 -0.67 -4.37 1.51
C GLY A 86 -0.54 -3.17 2.42
N PHE A 87 -0.57 -3.38 3.72
CA PHE A 87 -0.37 -2.34 4.71
C PHE A 87 0.72 -2.76 5.68
N ILE A 88 1.74 -1.89 5.83
CA ILE A 88 2.84 -2.13 6.77
C ILE A 88 2.89 -0.96 7.75
N ARG A 89 2.81 -1.27 9.04
CA ARG A 89 3.03 -0.29 10.09
C ARG A 89 4.31 -0.64 10.82
N LEU A 90 5.20 0.34 10.93
CA LEU A 90 6.49 0.18 11.59
C LEU A 90 6.41 0.62 13.05
N LYS A 91 7.33 0.13 13.87
CA LYS A 91 7.46 0.59 15.26
C LYS A 91 7.97 2.02 15.33
N ASP A 92 8.90 2.35 14.42
CA ASP A 92 9.47 3.68 14.32
C ASP A 92 9.58 4.04 12.84
N SER A 93 9.63 5.34 12.54
CA SER A 93 9.78 5.81 11.18
C SER A 93 11.21 5.56 10.66
N PHE A 94 11.33 5.51 9.34
CA PHE A 94 12.63 5.53 8.68
C PHE A 94 12.61 6.59 7.57
N ARG A 95 13.78 7.02 7.12
CA ARG A 95 13.86 8.03 6.09
C ARG A 95 13.54 7.42 4.72
N TYR A 96 12.53 7.96 4.07
CA TYR A 96 12.07 7.53 2.75
C TYR A 96 12.40 8.64 1.75
N GLU A 97 13.24 8.34 0.76
CA GLU A 97 13.61 9.29 -0.27
C GLU A 97 12.89 8.94 -1.57
N SER A 98 12.22 9.91 -2.17
CA SER A 98 11.35 9.69 -3.31
C SER A 98 11.41 10.89 -4.25
N ALA A 99 12.13 10.75 -5.37
CA ALA A 99 12.14 11.72 -6.48
C ALA A 99 12.21 13.19 -6.04
N GLY A 100 13.18 13.53 -5.20
CA GLY A 100 13.41 14.90 -4.75
C GLY A 100 12.66 15.26 -3.48
N GLU A 101 11.80 14.39 -2.97
CA GLU A 101 11.13 14.57 -1.69
C GLU A 101 11.61 13.48 -0.73
N ALA A 102 11.73 13.82 0.54
CA ALA A 102 12.16 12.86 1.54
C ALA A 102 11.55 13.22 2.89
N GLY A 103 11.30 12.21 3.70
CA GLY A 103 10.80 12.42 5.03
C GLY A 103 10.63 11.11 5.78
N PRO A 104 10.17 11.18 7.04
CA PRO A 104 9.94 9.99 7.84
C PRO A 104 8.70 9.24 7.35
N VAL A 105 8.79 7.91 7.31
CA VAL A 105 7.68 7.04 6.93
C VAL A 105 7.52 5.96 7.98
N LYS A 106 6.30 5.76 8.44
CA LYS A 106 5.94 4.75 9.41
C LYS A 106 4.79 3.87 8.90
N TYR A 107 3.98 4.39 7.98
CA TYR A 107 2.81 3.71 7.43
C TYR A 107 2.99 3.58 5.92
N ILE A 108 2.92 2.34 5.43
CA ILE A 108 3.21 2.07 4.03
C ILE A 108 2.05 1.28 3.44
N PHE A 109 1.44 1.83 2.38
CA PHE A 109 0.44 1.13 1.59
C PHE A 109 1.07 0.73 0.27
N VAL A 110 1.19 -0.57 0.05
CA VAL A 110 1.82 -1.10 -1.16
C VAL A 110 0.73 -1.54 -2.12
N LEU A 111 0.74 -0.97 -3.32
CA LEU A 111 -0.21 -1.34 -4.35
C LEU A 111 0.46 -2.27 -5.35
N ALA A 112 -0.11 -3.47 -5.51
CA ALA A 112 0.28 -4.40 -6.57
C ALA A 112 -0.84 -4.37 -7.60
N VAL A 113 -0.50 -4.05 -8.84
CA VAL A 113 -1.49 -3.85 -9.91
C VAL A 113 -1.18 -4.76 -11.10
N ASN A 114 -2.17 -5.55 -11.50
CA ASN A 114 -2.05 -6.40 -12.66
C ASN A 114 -2.06 -5.54 -13.94
N GLU A 115 -1.01 -5.64 -14.74
CA GLU A 115 -0.86 -4.86 -15.96
C GLU A 115 -1.93 -5.21 -17.02
N ALA A 116 -2.40 -6.45 -17.01
CA ALA A 116 -3.42 -6.93 -17.95
C ALA A 116 -4.85 -6.63 -17.50
N GLY A 117 -5.02 -6.00 -16.32
CA GLY A 117 -6.34 -5.62 -15.81
C GLY A 117 -6.92 -4.43 -16.56
N GLU A 118 -8.05 -3.91 -16.07
CA GLU A 118 -8.66 -2.73 -16.66
C GLU A 118 -7.69 -1.56 -16.68
N ASP A 119 -7.72 -0.77 -17.74
CA ASP A 119 -6.78 0.33 -17.96
C ASP A 119 -6.66 1.30 -16.78
N ASN A 120 -7.76 1.52 -16.05
CA ASN A 120 -7.79 2.50 -14.96
C ASN A 120 -7.82 1.86 -13.58
N GLU A 121 -7.57 0.55 -13.46
CA GLU A 121 -7.65 -0.14 -12.18
C GLU A 121 -6.73 0.49 -11.12
N HIS A 122 -5.48 0.76 -11.49
CA HIS A 122 -4.53 1.35 -10.55
C HIS A 122 -4.96 2.74 -10.08
N LEU A 123 -5.56 3.53 -10.98
CA LEU A 123 -6.05 4.87 -10.63
C LEU A 123 -7.24 4.79 -9.69
N ARG A 124 -8.11 3.79 -9.87
CA ARG A 124 -9.25 3.59 -8.98
C ARG A 124 -8.81 3.20 -7.59
N ILE A 125 -7.86 2.28 -7.49
CA ILE A 125 -7.32 1.86 -6.19
C ILE A 125 -6.67 3.05 -5.49
N LEU A 126 -5.83 3.81 -6.21
CA LEU A 126 -5.18 5.01 -5.66
C LEU A 126 -6.20 6.04 -5.19
N ALA A 127 -7.22 6.31 -5.99
CA ALA A 127 -8.23 7.29 -5.64
C ALA A 127 -9.03 6.87 -4.41
N THR A 128 -9.38 5.59 -4.33
CA THR A 128 -10.09 5.04 -3.17
C THR A 128 -9.23 5.17 -1.91
N LEU A 129 -7.97 4.77 -1.99
CA LEU A 129 -7.05 4.88 -0.85
C LEU A 129 -6.86 6.33 -0.43
N ALA A 130 -6.67 7.23 -1.41
CA ALA A 130 -6.53 8.66 -1.12
C ALA A 130 -7.75 9.21 -0.38
N GLY A 131 -8.95 8.78 -0.78
CA GLY A 131 -10.18 9.17 -0.10
C GLY A 131 -10.21 8.74 1.36
N TYR A 132 -9.80 7.51 1.66
CA TYR A 132 -9.69 7.04 3.03
C TYR A 132 -8.64 7.83 3.81
N LEU A 133 -7.49 8.10 3.22
CA LEU A 133 -6.39 8.82 3.89
C LEU A 133 -6.77 10.26 4.25
N MET A 134 -7.80 10.83 3.63
CA MET A 134 -8.31 12.14 3.99
C MET A 134 -9.26 12.11 5.19
N GLN A 135 -9.67 10.92 5.65
CA GLN A 135 -10.59 10.76 6.77
C GLN A 135 -9.82 10.59 8.07
N ASP A 136 -10.10 11.41 9.06
CA ASP A 136 -9.45 11.29 10.37
C ASP A 136 -9.70 9.91 10.99
N GLU A 137 -10.90 9.38 10.81
CA GLU A 137 -11.29 8.06 11.33
C GLU A 137 -10.44 6.94 10.73
N PHE A 138 -10.11 7.03 9.44
CA PHE A 138 -9.24 6.03 8.81
C PHE A 138 -7.81 6.14 9.34
N ARG A 139 -7.31 7.36 9.53
CA ARG A 139 -5.98 7.57 10.10
C ARG A 139 -5.89 7.03 11.52
N GLU A 140 -6.97 7.16 12.30
CA GLU A 140 -7.05 6.56 13.63
C GLU A 140 -6.96 5.03 13.56
N LEU A 141 -7.64 4.41 12.60
CA LEU A 141 -7.52 2.97 12.37
C LEU A 141 -6.08 2.58 12.05
N MET A 142 -5.48 3.29 11.11
CA MET A 142 -4.11 3.05 10.67
C MET A 142 -3.12 3.05 11.85
N ILE A 143 -3.33 3.97 12.79
CA ILE A 143 -2.46 4.14 13.96
C ILE A 143 -2.72 3.08 15.03
N ASN A 144 -3.97 2.69 15.25
CA ASN A 144 -4.38 1.96 16.45
C ASN A 144 -4.75 0.50 16.28
N VAL A 145 -5.08 0.03 15.07
CA VAL A 145 -5.52 -1.37 14.91
C VAL A 145 -4.43 -2.36 15.33
N GLN A 146 -4.86 -3.50 15.85
CA GLN A 146 -3.96 -4.54 16.32
C GLN A 146 -3.99 -5.79 15.44
N SER A 147 -4.84 -5.79 14.40
CA SER A 147 -4.97 -6.94 13.50
C SER A 147 -5.58 -6.52 12.17
N TYR A 148 -5.42 -7.40 11.16
CA TYR A 148 -6.08 -7.22 9.88
C TYR A 148 -7.60 -7.16 10.07
N GLU A 149 -8.15 -8.02 10.92
CA GLU A 149 -9.59 -8.10 11.16
C GLU A 149 -10.15 -6.79 11.70
N GLU A 150 -9.41 -6.13 12.60
CA GLU A 150 -9.82 -4.83 13.12
C GLU A 150 -9.77 -3.76 12.04
N LEU A 151 -8.73 -3.78 11.21
CA LEU A 151 -8.60 -2.82 10.11
C LEU A 151 -9.72 -3.02 9.10
N LEU A 152 -9.99 -4.27 8.72
CA LEU A 152 -11.06 -4.60 7.79
C LEU A 152 -12.42 -4.15 8.32
N ALA A 153 -12.73 -4.46 9.59
CA ALA A 153 -14.00 -4.07 10.21
C ALA A 153 -14.15 -2.54 10.23
N GLY A 154 -13.07 -1.84 10.56
CA GLY A 154 -13.09 -0.38 10.58
C GLY A 154 -13.33 0.23 9.20
N ILE A 155 -12.69 -0.33 8.17
CA ILE A 155 -12.88 0.11 6.79
C ILE A 155 -14.33 -0.13 6.36
N GLN A 156 -14.89 -1.29 6.69
CA GLN A 156 -16.28 -1.62 6.36
C GLN A 156 -17.26 -0.67 7.04
N THR A 157 -16.97 -0.29 8.28
CA THR A 157 -17.79 0.67 9.02
C THR A 157 -17.74 2.04 8.34
N LEU A 158 -16.56 2.50 7.96
CA LEU A 158 -16.42 3.79 7.27
C LEU A 158 -17.13 3.79 5.91
N ALA A 159 -17.08 2.68 5.18
CA ALA A 159 -17.72 2.57 3.88
C ALA A 159 -19.24 2.65 3.96
N THR A 160 -19.84 2.33 5.10
CA THR A 160 -21.30 2.38 5.30
C THR A 160 -21.79 3.65 5.97
N GLN A 161 -20.89 4.55 6.37
CA GLN A 161 -21.23 5.83 7.03
C GLN A 161 -21.49 6.92 5.98
N GLU A 162 -22.63 6.89 5.39
CA GLU A 162 -22.95 7.87 4.34
C GLU A 162 -24.26 8.56 4.56
#